data_a4e16254efd1f351ac14b9c6d5486109
#
_entry.id   a4e16254efd1f351ac14b9c6d5486109
#
_cell.length_a   1.000
_cell.length_b   1.000
_cell.length_c   1.000
_cell.angle_alpha   90.00
_cell.angle_beta   90.00
_cell.angle_gamma   90.00
#
_symmetry.space_group_name_H-M   'P 1'
#
loop_
_entity.id
_entity.type
_entity.pdbx_description
1 polymer ?
#
loop_
_entity_poly.entity_id
_entity_poly.type
_entity_poly.pdbx_seq_one_letter_code
_entity_poly.pdbx_strand_id
1 'polypeptide(L)'
;MLTAFPVGERPTAIAVGDDRTAAQIIKYVKKLGLKVPDDVAIVGWGNAAMSQVTDPEITTVDDGIPVFAEEVADVLARMVRGEHPENKFYSGKLIIREST
;
A
#
# COMPACT_ATOMS: atom_id res chain seq x y z
N MET A 1 -2.71 15.94 -10.62
CA MET A 1 -1.45 15.72 -9.86
C MET A 1 -0.23 15.66 -10.79
N LEU A 2 -0.10 14.62 -11.64
CA LEU A 2 1.09 14.48 -12.50
C LEU A 2 1.22 15.56 -13.58
N THR A 3 0.11 16.09 -14.07
CA THR A 3 0.08 17.17 -15.08
C THR A 3 0.43 18.55 -14.53
N ALA A 4 0.48 18.71 -13.19
CA ALA A 4 0.87 19.97 -12.55
C ALA A 4 2.38 20.22 -12.57
N PHE A 5 3.18 19.22 -12.94
CA PHE A 5 4.64 19.30 -12.96
C PHE A 5 5.18 19.43 -14.38
N PRO A 6 6.18 20.28 -14.63
CA PRO A 6 6.90 20.27 -15.90
C PRO A 6 7.52 18.92 -16.19
N VAL A 7 7.72 18.62 -17.48
CA VAL A 7 8.45 17.40 -17.91
C VAL A 7 9.85 17.42 -17.29
N GLY A 8 10.23 16.33 -16.63
CA GLY A 8 11.50 16.21 -15.92
C GLY A 8 11.45 16.59 -14.42
N GLU A 9 10.38 17.25 -13.96
CA GLU A 9 10.18 17.61 -12.55
C GLU A 9 9.04 16.82 -11.87
N ARG A 10 8.24 16.08 -12.63
CA ARG A 10 7.17 15.27 -12.05
C ARG A 10 7.73 14.06 -11.29
N PRO A 11 7.02 13.57 -10.26
CA PRO A 11 7.46 12.41 -9.51
C PRO A 11 7.54 11.18 -10.43
N THR A 12 8.56 10.35 -10.18
CA THR A 12 8.79 9.08 -10.87
C THR A 12 8.27 7.88 -10.06
N ALA A 13 7.82 8.11 -8.84
CA ALA A 13 7.23 7.09 -7.98
C ALA A 13 6.17 7.69 -7.07
N ILE A 14 5.14 6.93 -6.78
CA ILE A 14 4.04 7.32 -5.88
C ILE A 14 3.78 6.16 -4.93
N ALA A 15 3.84 6.46 -3.62
CA ALA A 15 3.40 5.54 -2.59
C ALA A 15 2.03 5.99 -2.06
N VAL A 16 1.11 5.06 -1.93
CA VAL A 16 -0.27 5.34 -1.48
C VAL A 16 -0.66 4.42 -0.33
N GLY A 17 -1.60 4.88 0.48
CA GLY A 17 -1.98 4.24 1.73
C GLY A 17 -2.81 2.95 1.61
N ASP A 18 -3.26 2.58 0.41
CA ASP A 18 -3.99 1.34 0.16
C ASP A 18 -3.92 0.91 -1.31
N ASP A 19 -4.13 -0.38 -1.54
CA ASP A 19 -4.04 -0.97 -2.89
C ASP A 19 -5.20 -0.54 -3.80
N ARG A 20 -6.34 -0.23 -3.24
CA ARG A 20 -7.51 0.24 -4.01
C ARG A 20 -7.21 1.60 -4.64
N THR A 21 -6.65 2.49 -3.86
CA THR A 21 -6.21 3.80 -4.36
C THR A 21 -5.08 3.64 -5.37
N ALA A 22 -4.13 2.74 -5.11
CA ALA A 22 -3.05 2.41 -6.06
C ALA A 22 -3.62 1.97 -7.42
N ALA A 23 -4.60 1.07 -7.43
CA ALA A 23 -5.25 0.61 -8.66
C ALA A 23 -5.91 1.74 -9.44
N GLN A 24 -6.58 2.67 -8.74
CA GLN A 24 -7.21 3.84 -9.37
C GLN A 24 -6.16 4.79 -9.96
N ILE A 25 -5.06 5.01 -9.27
CA ILE A 25 -3.96 5.84 -9.75
C ILE A 25 -3.32 5.22 -10.99
N ILE A 26 -3.08 3.91 -11.00
CA ILE A 26 -2.57 3.19 -12.17
C ILE A 26 -3.49 3.43 -13.38
N LYS A 27 -4.79 3.27 -13.19
CA LYS A 27 -5.77 3.51 -14.24
C LYS A 27 -5.72 4.95 -14.77
N TYR A 28 -5.59 5.92 -13.88
CA TYR A 28 -5.48 7.33 -14.23
C TYR A 28 -4.18 7.64 -14.99
N VAL A 29 -3.06 7.14 -14.49
CA VAL A 29 -1.73 7.31 -15.10
C VAL A 29 -1.73 6.76 -16.54
N LYS A 30 -2.33 5.57 -16.73
CA LYS A 30 -2.48 4.97 -18.07
C LYS A 30 -3.34 5.83 -19.00
N LYS A 31 -4.40 6.45 -18.51
CA LYS A 31 -5.21 7.40 -19.28
C LYS A 31 -4.44 8.63 -19.74
N LEU A 32 -3.43 9.03 -18.98
CA LEU A 32 -2.52 10.13 -19.38
C LEU A 32 -1.48 9.71 -20.42
N GLY A 33 -1.48 8.46 -20.85
CA GLY A 33 -0.50 7.91 -21.79
C GLY A 33 0.84 7.56 -21.16
N LEU A 34 0.91 7.53 -19.82
CA LEU A 34 2.11 7.18 -19.08
C LEU A 34 2.13 5.69 -18.75
N LYS A 35 3.32 5.13 -18.63
CA LYS A 35 3.55 3.71 -18.33
C LYS A 35 3.89 3.49 -16.87
N VAL A 36 3.36 2.41 -16.31
CA VAL A 36 3.69 1.92 -14.97
C VAL A 36 4.41 0.58 -15.14
N PRO A 37 5.64 0.42 -14.65
CA PRO A 37 6.40 1.35 -13.80
C PRO A 37 7.33 2.33 -14.54
N ASP A 38 7.45 2.23 -15.86
CA ASP A 38 8.52 2.88 -16.63
C ASP A 38 8.56 4.41 -16.46
N ASP A 39 7.39 5.06 -16.52
CA ASP A 39 7.26 6.50 -16.30
C ASP A 39 6.99 6.86 -14.84
N VAL A 40 6.18 6.04 -14.17
CA VAL A 40 5.79 6.24 -12.77
C VAL A 40 5.65 4.88 -12.08
N ALA A 41 6.46 4.63 -11.09
CA ALA A 41 6.32 3.47 -10.21
C ALA A 41 5.21 3.71 -9.17
N ILE A 42 4.44 2.70 -8.84
CA ILE A 42 3.34 2.78 -7.87
C ILE A 42 3.52 1.73 -6.78
N VAL A 43 3.41 2.14 -5.53
CA VAL A 43 3.42 1.25 -4.37
C VAL A 43 2.12 1.43 -3.59
N GLY A 44 1.45 0.33 -3.31
CA GLY A 44 0.25 0.29 -2.48
C GLY A 44 0.54 -0.13 -1.04
N TRP A 45 -0.52 -0.43 -0.31
CA TRP A 45 -0.45 -0.87 1.08
C TRP A 45 -1.61 -1.82 1.38
N GLY A 46 -1.33 -2.86 2.18
CA GLY A 46 -2.32 -3.79 2.71
C GLY A 46 -2.30 -5.18 2.06
N ASN A 47 -1.62 -5.35 0.94
CA ASN A 47 -1.59 -6.62 0.19
C ASN A 47 -3.01 -7.19 -0.03
N ALA A 48 -3.93 -6.34 -0.45
CA ALA A 48 -5.29 -6.75 -0.78
C ALA A 48 -5.31 -7.69 -2.00
N ALA A 49 -6.31 -8.55 -2.09
CA ALA A 49 -6.45 -9.49 -3.21
C ALA A 49 -6.39 -8.79 -4.58
N MET A 50 -6.96 -7.59 -4.68
CA MET A 50 -6.94 -6.82 -5.92
C MET A 50 -5.53 -6.43 -6.39
N SER A 51 -4.54 -6.39 -5.50
CA SER A 51 -3.16 -6.08 -5.89
C SER A 51 -2.55 -7.11 -6.84
N GLN A 52 -3.11 -8.32 -6.88
CA GLN A 52 -2.67 -9.42 -7.74
C GLN A 52 -3.49 -9.57 -9.02
N VAL A 53 -4.57 -8.81 -9.18
CA VAL A 53 -5.45 -8.89 -10.36
C VAL A 53 -5.41 -7.63 -11.23
N THR A 54 -4.66 -6.62 -10.82
CA THR A 54 -4.42 -5.42 -11.63
C THR A 54 -3.34 -5.67 -12.68
N ASP A 55 -3.31 -4.83 -13.71
CA ASP A 55 -2.26 -4.83 -14.71
C ASP A 55 -1.63 -3.42 -14.80
N PRO A 56 -0.38 -3.23 -14.35
CA PRO A 56 0.49 -4.22 -13.69
C PRO A 56 0.01 -4.64 -12.30
N GLU A 57 0.46 -5.79 -11.84
CA GLU A 57 0.25 -6.22 -10.45
C GLU A 57 0.95 -5.26 -9.48
N ILE A 58 0.31 -4.94 -8.37
CA ILE A 58 0.76 -3.87 -7.47
C ILE A 58 1.78 -4.37 -6.46
N THR A 59 2.97 -3.75 -6.48
CA THR A 59 3.91 -3.79 -5.37
C THR A 59 3.25 -3.15 -4.14
N THR A 60 3.24 -3.84 -3.01
CA THR A 60 2.51 -3.40 -1.83
C THR A 60 3.23 -3.79 -0.55
N VAL A 61 2.87 -3.15 0.55
CA VAL A 61 3.33 -3.56 1.88
C VAL A 61 2.26 -4.45 2.51
N ASP A 62 2.64 -5.68 2.85
CA ASP A 62 1.81 -6.55 3.68
C ASP A 62 2.00 -6.15 5.14
N ASP A 63 0.99 -5.55 5.73
CA ASP A 63 1.03 -5.05 7.09
C ASP A 63 0.67 -6.10 8.16
N GLY A 64 0.28 -7.30 7.73
CA GLY A 64 -0.05 -8.40 8.62
C GLY A 64 -1.33 -8.19 9.45
N ILE A 65 -2.19 -7.25 9.08
CA ILE A 65 -3.43 -6.94 9.84
C ILE A 65 -4.25 -8.18 10.18
N PRO A 66 -4.50 -9.13 9.26
CA PRO A 66 -5.26 -10.33 9.62
C PRO A 66 -4.64 -11.15 10.76
N VAL A 67 -3.31 -11.15 10.85
CA VAL A 67 -2.58 -11.92 11.89
C VAL A 67 -2.61 -11.18 13.22
N PHE A 68 -2.29 -9.91 13.25
CA PHE A 68 -2.22 -9.19 14.52
C PHE A 68 -3.57 -8.67 15.02
N ALA A 69 -4.63 -8.70 14.22
CA ALA A 69 -5.96 -8.30 14.66
C ALA A 69 -6.45 -9.09 15.89
N GLU A 70 -6.17 -10.39 15.93
CA GLU A 70 -6.48 -11.22 17.09
C GLU A 70 -5.68 -10.80 18.33
N GLU A 71 -4.40 -10.48 18.16
CA GLU A 71 -3.55 -9.99 19.24
C GLU A 71 -4.01 -8.64 19.75
N VAL A 72 -4.43 -7.74 18.88
CA VAL A 72 -4.99 -6.43 19.24
C VAL A 72 -6.27 -6.62 20.07
N ALA A 73 -7.14 -7.54 19.67
CA ALA A 73 -8.36 -7.85 20.43
C ALA A 73 -8.04 -8.41 21.82
N ASP A 74 -7.04 -9.30 21.92
CA ASP A 74 -6.58 -9.84 23.21
C ASP A 74 -6.03 -8.74 24.12
N VAL A 75 -5.16 -7.89 23.58
CA VAL A 75 -4.59 -6.74 24.32
C VAL A 75 -5.71 -5.83 24.84
N LEU A 76 -6.69 -5.51 24.00
CA LEU A 76 -7.83 -4.69 24.39
C LEU A 76 -8.63 -5.34 25.52
N ALA A 77 -8.93 -6.64 25.41
CA ALA A 77 -9.65 -7.39 26.44
C ALA A 77 -8.90 -7.38 27.79
N ARG A 78 -7.60 -7.50 27.76
CA ARG A 78 -6.73 -7.42 28.95
C ARG A 78 -6.76 -6.01 29.56
N MET A 79 -6.70 -4.98 28.75
CA MET A 79 -6.81 -3.58 29.21
C MET A 79 -8.16 -3.30 29.88
N VAL A 80 -9.26 -3.82 29.31
CA VAL A 80 -10.59 -3.71 29.91
C VAL A 80 -10.67 -4.37 31.31
N ARG A 81 -9.89 -5.43 31.52
CA ARG A 81 -9.77 -6.10 32.83
C ARG A 81 -8.83 -5.39 33.81
N GLY A 82 -8.27 -4.24 33.45
CA GLY A 82 -7.37 -3.46 34.29
C GLY A 82 -5.89 -3.88 34.22
N GLU A 83 -5.53 -4.76 33.27
CA GLU A 83 -4.15 -5.11 33.00
C GLU A 83 -3.44 -4.00 32.19
N HIS A 84 -2.13 -3.96 32.25
CA HIS A 84 -1.28 -3.01 31.52
C HIS A 84 -0.30 -3.78 30.64
N PRO A 85 -0.75 -4.33 29.49
CA PRO A 85 0.12 -5.05 28.58
C PRO A 85 1.20 -4.12 27.99
N GLU A 86 2.34 -4.70 27.70
CA GLU A 86 3.45 -3.98 27.06
C GLU A 86 3.10 -3.53 25.64
N ASN A 87 3.72 -2.45 25.19
CA ASN A 87 3.62 -2.02 23.79
C ASN A 87 4.23 -3.07 22.87
N LYS A 88 3.57 -3.32 21.76
CA LYS A 88 4.07 -4.17 20.68
C LYS A 88 4.27 -3.38 19.41
N PHE A 89 5.29 -3.73 18.66
CA PHE A 89 5.61 -3.13 17.37
C PHE A 89 5.54 -4.20 16.28
N TYR A 90 4.92 -3.85 15.16
CA TYR A 90 4.78 -4.73 14.02
C TYR A 90 5.47 -4.11 12.80
N SER A 91 6.17 -4.95 12.04
CA SER A 91 6.81 -4.52 10.81
C SER A 91 6.05 -5.10 9.62
N GLY A 92 5.79 -4.26 8.63
CA GLY A 92 5.25 -4.71 7.36
C GLY A 92 6.32 -5.40 6.51
N LYS A 93 5.88 -6.15 5.51
CA LYS A 93 6.74 -6.81 4.53
C LYS A 93 6.47 -6.23 3.14
N LEU A 94 7.50 -5.75 2.46
CA LEU A 94 7.38 -5.30 1.08
C LEU A 94 7.25 -6.50 0.14
N ILE A 95 6.17 -6.52 -0.62
CA ILE A 95 5.91 -7.51 -1.67
C ILE A 95 6.13 -6.83 -3.02
N ILE A 96 7.24 -7.12 -3.65
CA ILE A 96 7.60 -6.53 -4.95
C ILE A 96 6.87 -7.30 -6.05
N ARG A 97 6.14 -6.54 -6.89
CA ARG A 97 5.44 -7.05 -8.07
C ARG A 97 5.81 -6.21 -9.29
N GLU A 98 4.87 -5.99 -10.20
CA GLU A 98 5.13 -5.40 -11.51
C GLU A 98 5.04 -3.86 -11.54
N SER A 99 4.43 -3.22 -10.54
CA SER A 99 4.20 -1.77 -10.54
C SER A 99 5.41 -0.93 -10.10
N THR A 100 6.52 -1.59 -9.80
CA THR A 100 7.79 -0.94 -9.46
C THR A 100 8.97 -1.48 -10.23
#